data_e469e66b2d5122f6297b064ac82b8189
#
_entry.id   e469e66b2d5122f6297b064ac82b8189
#
_cell.length_a   1.000
_cell.length_b   1.000
_cell.length_c   1.000
_cell.angle_alpha   90.00
_cell.angle_beta   90.00
_cell.angle_gamma   90.00
#
_symmetry.space_group_name_H-M   'P 1'
#
loop_
_entity.id
_entity.type
_entity.pdbx_description
1 polymer ?
#
loop_
_entity_poly.entity_id
_entity_poly.type
_entity_poly.pdbx_seq_one_letter_code
_entity_poly.pdbx_strand_id
1 'polypeptide(L)'
;MKYKLNDIIFFVVGLALILISGFRPIGLDRDSINYAGMIYAGINDSYELGREPAFILLQYINEVIFTGSITTFFLLFAMVSIGIKLHAIKTISSSPILSLIIYIAFYYILHDMTQIRAGVAAGLFLLAIRELASGKNIKAACLIALATLFHYSAIMGLMIFLLRRHNLNKFFYYALPVIGLIIAKTIGGSGISSLGNLISFMPFILQNKINTYIELQSQDVFSDIN
;
A
#
# COMPACT_ATOMS: atom_id res chain seq x y z
N MET A 1 28.42 -12.34 -19.96
CA MET A 1 27.08 -11.76 -20.19
C MET A 1 27.25 -10.24 -20.19
N LYS A 2 27.15 -9.57 -21.33
CA LYS A 2 27.27 -8.10 -21.39
C LYS A 2 25.93 -7.49 -20.99
N TYR A 3 25.85 -6.90 -19.80
CA TYR A 3 24.69 -6.07 -19.43
C TYR A 3 24.61 -4.90 -20.40
N LYS A 4 23.43 -4.64 -20.97
CA LYS A 4 23.22 -3.44 -21.76
C LYS A 4 23.31 -2.23 -20.82
N LEU A 5 23.83 -1.10 -21.30
CA LEU A 5 23.98 0.15 -20.54
C LEU A 5 22.68 0.52 -19.81
N ASN A 6 21.54 0.35 -20.48
CA ASN A 6 20.21 0.59 -19.89
C ASN A 6 19.90 -0.26 -18.66
N ASP A 7 20.41 -1.50 -18.60
CA ASP A 7 20.22 -2.36 -17.43
C ASP A 7 21.03 -1.86 -16.24
N ILE A 8 22.25 -1.41 -16.48
CA ILE A 8 23.12 -0.83 -15.46
C ILE A 8 22.48 0.44 -14.90
N ILE A 9 22.05 1.35 -15.77
CA ILE A 9 21.36 2.59 -15.36
C ILE A 9 20.10 2.27 -14.54
N PHE A 10 19.28 1.31 -14.98
CA PHE A 10 18.08 0.90 -14.28
C PHE A 10 18.37 0.43 -12.86
N PHE A 11 19.37 -0.41 -12.66
CA PHE A 11 19.74 -0.91 -11.34
C PHE A 11 20.39 0.14 -10.46
N VAL A 12 21.26 1.00 -11.02
CA VAL A 12 21.91 2.09 -10.26
C VAL A 12 20.88 3.09 -9.77
N VAL A 13 19.94 3.49 -10.63
CA VAL A 13 18.82 4.37 -10.24
C VAL A 13 17.95 3.69 -9.18
N GLY A 14 17.61 2.41 -9.37
CA GLY A 14 16.85 1.65 -8.39
C GLY A 14 17.51 1.60 -7.02
N LEU A 15 18.81 1.37 -6.97
CA LEU A 15 19.59 1.39 -5.73
C LEU A 15 19.57 2.78 -5.08
N ALA A 16 19.75 3.83 -5.88
CA ALA A 16 19.69 5.21 -5.39
C ALA A 16 18.31 5.52 -4.76
N LEU A 17 17.22 5.09 -5.38
CA LEU A 17 15.87 5.25 -4.84
C LEU A 17 15.69 4.54 -3.49
N ILE A 18 16.22 3.32 -3.34
CA ILE A 18 16.20 2.57 -2.08
C ILE A 18 16.97 3.34 -0.99
N LEU A 19 18.15 3.83 -1.30
CA LEU A 19 18.96 4.57 -0.34
C LEU A 19 18.30 5.90 0.07
N ILE A 20 17.78 6.67 -0.89
CA ILE A 20 17.07 7.93 -0.61
C ILE A 20 15.85 7.67 0.28
N SER A 21 15.04 6.66 -0.02
CA SER A 21 13.86 6.32 0.77
C SER A 21 14.23 5.78 2.16
N GLY A 22 15.28 4.95 2.25
CA GLY A 22 15.70 4.33 3.50
C GLY A 22 16.39 5.30 4.46
N PHE A 23 17.17 6.25 3.94
CA PHE A 23 17.91 7.24 4.74
C PHE A 23 17.19 8.59 4.89
N ARG A 24 15.90 8.64 4.54
CA ARG A 24 15.12 9.87 4.70
C ARG A 24 15.00 10.28 6.16
N PRO A 25 15.04 11.59 6.49
CA PRO A 25 14.86 12.07 7.85
C PRO A 25 13.40 11.87 8.31
N ILE A 26 13.21 11.63 9.60
CA ILE A 26 11.91 11.66 10.26
C ILE A 26 11.37 13.09 10.19
N GLY A 27 10.08 13.26 9.87
CA GLY A 27 9.44 14.57 9.75
C GLY A 27 9.50 15.15 8.34
N LEU A 28 10.13 14.46 7.38
CA LEU A 28 10.03 14.83 5.96
C LEU A 28 8.57 14.75 5.46
N ASP A 29 7.81 13.82 6.00
CA ASP A 29 6.39 13.64 5.77
C ASP A 29 5.68 13.27 7.08
N ARG A 30 4.35 13.44 7.13
CA ARG A 30 3.55 13.16 8.33
C ARG A 30 3.58 11.68 8.72
N ASP A 31 3.60 10.78 7.75
CA ASP A 31 3.56 9.35 8.01
C ASP A 31 4.87 8.86 8.61
N SER A 32 6.01 9.47 8.29
CA SER A 32 7.31 9.12 8.88
C SER A 32 7.36 9.34 10.39
N ILE A 33 6.68 10.37 10.89
CA ILE A 33 6.53 10.64 12.34
C ILE A 33 5.69 9.53 12.98
N ASN A 34 4.57 9.16 12.34
CA ASN A 34 3.70 8.10 12.82
C ASN A 34 4.44 6.74 12.87
N TYR A 35 5.20 6.41 11.82
CA TYR A 35 6.02 5.18 11.82
C TYR A 35 7.10 5.20 12.90
N ALA A 36 7.77 6.34 13.13
CA ALA A 36 8.74 6.47 14.19
C ALA A 36 8.09 6.23 15.57
N GLY A 37 6.91 6.81 15.82
CA GLY A 37 6.14 6.58 17.03
C GLY A 37 5.82 5.09 17.22
N MET A 38 5.37 4.39 16.16
CA MET A 38 5.07 2.96 16.22
C MET A 38 6.31 2.09 16.51
N ILE A 39 7.48 2.46 15.98
CA ILE A 39 8.72 1.72 16.21
C ILE A 39 9.24 1.96 17.64
N TYR A 40 9.21 3.21 18.13
CA TYR A 40 9.66 3.53 19.49
C TYR A 40 8.74 2.99 20.58
N ALA A 41 7.44 2.84 20.31
CA ALA A 41 6.49 2.21 21.22
C ALA A 41 6.74 0.69 21.39
N GLY A 42 7.45 0.06 20.42
CA GLY A 42 7.72 -1.38 20.43
C GLY A 42 6.57 -2.26 19.97
N ILE A 43 6.80 -3.57 19.94
CA ILE A 43 5.82 -4.57 19.46
C ILE A 43 4.70 -4.80 20.48
N ASN A 44 4.97 -4.62 21.79
CA ASN A 44 4.05 -4.97 22.88
C ASN A 44 3.05 -3.86 23.24
N ASP A 45 2.97 -2.79 22.48
CA ASP A 45 2.04 -1.71 22.77
C ASP A 45 0.62 -2.03 22.29
N SER A 46 -0.38 -1.63 23.11
CA SER A 46 -1.81 -1.85 22.88
C SER A 46 -2.37 -1.30 21.55
N TYR A 47 -1.56 -0.54 20.80
CA TYR A 47 -1.85 -0.12 19.43
C TYR A 47 -1.74 -1.23 18.37
N GLU A 48 -1.38 -2.47 18.74
CA GLU A 48 -1.19 -3.60 17.80
C GLU A 48 -2.46 -4.01 17.04
N LEU A 49 -3.63 -3.79 17.62
CA LEU A 49 -4.92 -4.27 17.10
C LEU A 49 -5.31 -3.72 15.72
N GLY A 50 -4.57 -2.77 15.18
CA GLY A 50 -4.83 -2.18 13.86
C GLY A 50 -3.68 -2.27 12.86
N ARG A 51 -2.52 -2.83 13.24
CA ARG A 51 -1.35 -2.93 12.35
C ARG A 51 -1.47 -4.14 11.44
N GLU A 52 -1.00 -4.01 10.22
CA GLU A 52 -0.96 -5.11 9.26
C GLU A 52 0.10 -6.15 9.67
N PRO A 53 -0.17 -7.46 9.49
CA PRO A 53 0.73 -8.54 9.94
C PRO A 53 2.15 -8.46 9.37
N ALA A 54 2.29 -8.06 8.09
CA ALA A 54 3.60 -7.92 7.47
C ALA A 54 4.38 -6.72 7.99
N PHE A 55 3.68 -5.66 8.45
CA PHE A 55 4.32 -4.54 9.15
C PHE A 55 4.94 -5.00 10.46
N ILE A 56 4.16 -5.74 11.28
CA ILE A 56 4.63 -6.31 12.56
C ILE A 56 5.83 -7.24 12.33
N LEU A 57 5.77 -8.10 11.30
CA LEU A 57 6.87 -8.99 10.95
C LEU A 57 8.15 -8.22 10.61
N LEU A 58 8.07 -7.18 9.79
CA LEU A 58 9.24 -6.36 9.45
C LEU A 58 9.74 -5.54 10.64
N GLN A 59 8.85 -5.08 11.52
CA GLN A 59 9.24 -4.46 12.78
C GLN A 59 10.00 -5.45 13.67
N TYR A 60 9.52 -6.67 13.82
CA TYR A 60 10.20 -7.72 14.58
C TYR A 60 11.59 -8.05 14.01
N ILE A 61 11.68 -8.20 12.69
CA ILE A 61 12.96 -8.41 12.00
C ILE A 61 13.93 -7.25 12.28
N ASN A 62 13.40 -6.01 12.22
CA ASN A 62 14.21 -4.81 12.52
C ASN A 62 14.73 -4.78 13.95
N GLU A 63 13.89 -5.16 14.92
CA GLU A 63 14.28 -5.20 16.34
C GLU A 63 15.33 -6.28 16.61
N VAL A 64 15.11 -7.49 16.09
CA VAL A 64 16.00 -8.63 16.36
C VAL A 64 17.34 -8.51 15.63
N ILE A 65 17.33 -8.05 14.38
CA ILE A 65 18.54 -8.04 13.54
C ILE A 65 19.27 -6.69 13.57
N PHE A 66 18.52 -5.58 13.63
CA PHE A 66 19.05 -4.23 13.43
C PHE A 66 18.84 -3.29 14.63
N THR A 67 18.62 -3.85 15.81
CA THR A 67 18.49 -3.08 17.07
C THR A 67 17.34 -2.05 17.10
N GLY A 68 16.33 -2.21 16.26
CA GLY A 68 15.11 -1.38 16.26
C GLY A 68 15.27 0.03 15.70
N SER A 69 16.35 0.32 14.94
CA SER A 69 16.55 1.64 14.35
C SER A 69 15.47 1.97 13.30
N ILE A 70 14.91 3.18 13.35
CA ILE A 70 13.92 3.65 12.38
C ILE A 70 14.50 3.75 10.96
N THR A 71 15.77 4.09 10.84
CA THR A 71 16.46 4.16 9.54
C THR A 71 16.54 2.79 8.90
N THR A 72 16.90 1.75 9.66
CA THR A 72 16.94 0.38 9.15
C THR A 72 15.55 -0.14 8.82
N PHE A 73 14.53 0.26 9.58
CA PHE A 73 13.14 -0.07 9.26
C PHE A 73 12.69 0.54 7.92
N PHE A 74 12.97 1.83 7.69
CA PHE A 74 12.69 2.45 6.39
C PHE A 74 13.48 1.81 5.25
N LEU A 75 14.74 1.45 5.51
CA LEU A 75 15.58 0.77 4.51
C LEU A 75 15.01 -0.61 4.15
N LEU A 76 14.55 -1.40 5.14
CA LEU A 76 13.90 -2.69 4.91
C LEU A 76 12.64 -2.54 4.04
N PHE A 77 11.77 -1.59 4.39
CA PHE A 77 10.58 -1.31 3.59
C PHE A 77 10.93 -0.84 2.18
N ALA A 78 11.91 0.04 2.04
CA ALA A 78 12.36 0.52 0.72
C ALA A 78 12.92 -0.61 -0.14
N MET A 79 13.74 -1.50 0.44
CA MET A 79 14.27 -2.66 -0.28
C MET A 79 13.15 -3.57 -0.77
N VAL A 80 12.17 -3.89 0.09
CA VAL A 80 11.05 -4.76 -0.28
C VAL A 80 10.16 -4.07 -1.32
N SER A 81 9.72 -2.84 -1.07
CA SER A 81 8.75 -2.13 -1.92
C SER A 81 9.34 -1.79 -3.29
N ILE A 82 10.48 -1.12 -3.32
CA ILE A 82 11.12 -0.69 -4.56
C ILE A 82 11.65 -1.91 -5.32
N GLY A 83 12.22 -2.89 -4.62
CA GLY A 83 12.68 -4.14 -5.23
C GLY A 83 11.58 -4.88 -5.98
N ILE A 84 10.40 -5.03 -5.38
CA ILE A 84 9.23 -5.64 -6.04
C ILE A 84 8.80 -4.82 -7.26
N LYS A 85 8.74 -3.48 -7.15
CA LYS A 85 8.37 -2.61 -8.27
C LYS A 85 9.36 -2.64 -9.41
N LEU A 86 10.66 -2.61 -9.12
CA LEU A 86 11.71 -2.74 -10.13
C LEU A 86 11.61 -4.09 -10.85
N HIS A 87 11.37 -5.19 -10.11
CA HIS A 87 11.13 -6.50 -10.70
C HIS A 87 9.87 -6.50 -11.57
N ALA A 88 8.76 -5.91 -11.11
CA ALA A 88 7.53 -5.78 -11.88
C ALA A 88 7.76 -4.97 -13.17
N ILE A 89 8.36 -3.81 -13.09
CA ILE A 89 8.68 -2.96 -14.25
C ILE A 89 9.54 -3.73 -15.26
N LYS A 90 10.59 -4.39 -14.79
CA LYS A 90 11.51 -5.14 -15.66
C LYS A 90 10.83 -6.30 -16.40
N THR A 91 9.83 -6.91 -15.77
CA THR A 91 9.16 -8.10 -16.31
C THR A 91 7.87 -7.81 -17.09
N ILE A 92 7.26 -6.66 -16.85
CA ILE A 92 5.97 -6.29 -17.48
C ILE A 92 6.18 -5.31 -18.64
N SER A 93 7.12 -4.37 -18.48
CA SER A 93 7.27 -3.26 -19.42
C SER A 93 8.15 -3.62 -20.62
N SER A 94 7.72 -3.22 -21.80
CA SER A 94 8.53 -3.22 -23.02
C SER A 94 9.63 -2.12 -23.01
N SER A 95 9.46 -1.08 -22.21
CA SER A 95 10.39 0.05 -22.05
C SER A 95 10.67 0.34 -20.57
N PRO A 96 11.51 -0.49 -19.89
CA PRO A 96 11.71 -0.39 -18.44
C PRO A 96 12.20 0.98 -17.96
N ILE A 97 13.07 1.65 -18.72
CA ILE A 97 13.57 3.00 -18.36
C ILE A 97 12.43 4.02 -18.37
N LEU A 98 11.58 4.03 -19.39
CA LEU A 98 10.44 4.94 -19.43
C LEU A 98 9.48 4.67 -18.28
N SER A 99 9.19 3.40 -17.98
CA SER A 99 8.35 3.03 -16.85
C SER A 99 8.96 3.42 -15.51
N LEU A 100 10.29 3.33 -15.37
CA LEU A 100 11.01 3.79 -14.19
C LEU A 100 10.86 5.31 -14.00
N ILE A 101 10.98 6.09 -15.07
CA ILE A 101 10.77 7.56 -15.03
C ILE A 101 9.33 7.88 -14.59
N ILE A 102 8.33 7.20 -15.13
CA ILE A 102 6.92 7.38 -14.75
C ILE A 102 6.70 7.00 -13.28
N TYR A 103 7.29 5.90 -12.84
CA TYR A 103 7.23 5.47 -11.45
C TYR A 103 7.83 6.54 -10.51
N ILE A 104 9.00 7.08 -10.83
CA ILE A 104 9.65 8.13 -10.03
C ILE A 104 8.77 9.38 -9.98
N ALA A 105 8.24 9.81 -11.13
CA ALA A 105 7.50 11.07 -11.25
C ALA A 105 6.16 11.05 -10.49
N PHE A 106 5.46 9.91 -10.45
CA PHE A 106 4.08 9.87 -9.97
C PHE A 106 3.86 9.03 -8.70
N TYR A 107 4.69 8.01 -8.46
CA TYR A 107 4.39 7.02 -7.42
C TYR A 107 5.45 6.93 -6.32
N TYR A 108 6.72 7.21 -6.62
CA TYR A 108 7.81 7.00 -5.70
C TYR A 108 7.65 7.80 -4.40
N ILE A 109 7.39 9.11 -4.51
CA ILE A 109 7.24 9.97 -3.32
C ILE A 109 6.02 9.53 -2.51
N LEU A 110 4.88 9.32 -3.17
CA LEU A 110 3.64 8.96 -2.48
C LEU A 110 3.72 7.58 -1.81
N HIS A 111 4.22 6.57 -2.53
CA HIS A 111 4.15 5.19 -2.06
C HIS A 111 5.40 4.74 -1.29
N ASP A 112 6.59 5.13 -1.72
CA ASP A 112 7.81 4.58 -1.13
C ASP A 112 8.47 5.51 -0.11
N MET A 113 8.17 6.80 -0.17
CA MET A 113 8.63 7.75 0.83
C MET A 113 7.55 8.06 1.88
N THR A 114 6.25 8.07 1.53
CA THR A 114 5.17 8.41 2.46
C THR A 114 4.42 7.16 2.92
N GLN A 115 3.63 6.56 2.06
CA GLN A 115 2.74 5.43 2.39
C GLN A 115 3.43 4.07 2.18
N ILE A 116 4.50 3.78 2.91
CA ILE A 116 5.38 2.62 2.66
C ILE A 116 4.66 1.27 2.62
N ARG A 117 3.61 1.08 3.43
CA ARG A 117 2.80 -0.14 3.44
C ARG A 117 2.00 -0.32 2.15
N ALA A 118 1.31 0.74 1.71
CA ALA A 118 0.59 0.77 0.44
C ALA A 118 1.57 0.64 -0.74
N GLY A 119 2.79 1.15 -0.59
CA GLY A 119 3.87 1.00 -1.55
C GLY A 119 4.20 -0.44 -1.88
N VAL A 120 4.42 -1.28 -0.85
CA VAL A 120 4.64 -2.73 -1.03
C VAL A 120 3.42 -3.38 -1.68
N ALA A 121 2.23 -3.09 -1.17
CA ALA A 121 0.98 -3.67 -1.68
C ALA A 121 0.77 -3.34 -3.17
N ALA A 122 1.05 -2.10 -3.60
CA ALA A 122 0.96 -1.69 -5.00
C ALA A 122 1.94 -2.46 -5.91
N GLY A 123 3.17 -2.69 -5.45
CA GLY A 123 4.15 -3.51 -6.17
C GLY A 123 3.69 -4.95 -6.36
N LEU A 124 3.17 -5.58 -5.30
CA LEU A 124 2.61 -6.94 -5.35
C LEU A 124 1.38 -7.01 -6.26
N PHE A 125 0.54 -5.96 -6.26
CA PHE A 125 -0.63 -5.88 -7.12
C PHE A 125 -0.25 -5.79 -8.60
N LEU A 126 0.81 -5.05 -8.95
CA LEU A 126 1.34 -5.04 -10.32
C LEU A 126 1.74 -6.44 -10.78
N LEU A 127 2.43 -7.21 -9.92
CA LEU A 127 2.78 -8.60 -10.22
C LEU A 127 1.53 -9.49 -10.34
N ALA A 128 0.51 -9.27 -9.50
CA ALA A 128 -0.74 -10.01 -9.56
C ALA A 128 -1.47 -9.79 -10.90
N ILE A 129 -1.51 -8.56 -11.41
CA ILE A 129 -2.09 -8.23 -12.73
C ILE A 129 -1.36 -9.02 -13.83
N ARG A 130 -0.03 -9.09 -13.79
CA ARG A 130 0.76 -9.88 -14.75
C ARG A 130 0.41 -11.36 -14.71
N GLU A 131 0.37 -11.96 -13.53
CA GLU A 131 0.04 -13.39 -13.39
C GLU A 131 -1.40 -13.66 -13.82
N LEU A 132 -2.30 -12.74 -13.54
CA LEU A 132 -3.70 -12.81 -13.98
C LEU A 132 -3.81 -12.74 -15.52
N ALA A 133 -3.08 -11.83 -16.16
CA ALA A 133 -3.03 -11.72 -17.62
C ALA A 133 -2.47 -13.01 -18.26
N SER A 134 -1.56 -13.69 -17.57
CA SER A 134 -1.00 -14.99 -17.99
C SER A 134 -1.89 -16.19 -17.67
N GLY A 135 -3.10 -15.98 -17.14
CA GLY A 135 -4.03 -17.07 -16.80
C GLY A 135 -3.76 -17.76 -15.45
N LYS A 136 -2.76 -17.33 -14.70
CA LYS A 136 -2.34 -17.96 -13.43
C LYS A 136 -3.12 -17.40 -12.24
N ASN A 137 -4.41 -17.71 -12.18
CA ASN A 137 -5.34 -17.12 -11.22
C ASN A 137 -4.92 -17.35 -9.75
N ILE A 138 -4.45 -18.55 -9.40
CA ILE A 138 -4.03 -18.86 -8.03
C ILE A 138 -2.84 -18.01 -7.61
N LYS A 139 -1.83 -17.85 -8.48
CA LYS A 139 -0.68 -16.99 -8.19
C LYS A 139 -1.08 -15.54 -8.00
N ALA A 140 -1.99 -15.04 -8.85
CA ALA A 140 -2.52 -13.70 -8.71
C ALA A 140 -3.26 -13.51 -7.38
N ALA A 141 -4.10 -14.48 -6.99
CA ALA A 141 -4.80 -14.46 -5.69
C ALA A 141 -3.81 -14.49 -4.50
N CYS A 142 -2.78 -15.32 -4.55
CA CYS A 142 -1.74 -15.35 -3.52
C CYS A 142 -0.98 -14.01 -3.40
N LEU A 143 -0.67 -13.36 -4.53
CA LEU A 143 -0.02 -12.05 -4.53
C LEU A 143 -0.92 -10.96 -3.94
N ILE A 144 -2.22 -10.98 -4.22
CA ILE A 144 -3.19 -10.06 -3.62
C ILE A 144 -3.36 -10.35 -2.12
N ALA A 145 -3.42 -11.61 -1.72
CA ALA A 145 -3.45 -11.99 -0.31
C ALA A 145 -2.18 -11.49 0.42
N LEU A 146 -1.00 -11.67 -0.18
CA LEU A 146 0.25 -11.15 0.37
C LEU A 146 0.23 -9.62 0.44
N ALA A 147 -0.28 -8.92 -0.58
CA ALA A 147 -0.45 -7.48 -0.58
C ALA A 147 -1.36 -7.01 0.58
N THR A 148 -2.42 -7.77 0.89
CA THR A 148 -3.34 -7.49 1.99
C THR A 148 -2.66 -7.57 3.36
N LEU A 149 -1.65 -8.43 3.52
CA LEU A 149 -0.86 -8.48 4.75
C LEU A 149 -0.02 -7.22 4.99
N PHE A 150 0.35 -6.48 3.93
CA PHE A 150 1.03 -5.19 4.01
C PHE A 150 0.06 -4.02 4.10
N HIS A 151 -1.10 -4.13 3.46
CA HIS A 151 -2.10 -3.07 3.47
C HIS A 151 -3.50 -3.64 3.26
N TYR A 152 -4.34 -3.57 4.28
CA TYR A 152 -5.65 -4.24 4.29
C TYR A 152 -6.54 -3.87 3.10
N SER A 153 -6.50 -2.62 2.61
CA SER A 153 -7.31 -2.21 1.47
C SER A 153 -6.97 -2.95 0.17
N ALA A 154 -5.78 -3.57 0.07
CA ALA A 154 -5.39 -4.38 -1.09
C ALA A 154 -6.30 -5.59 -1.34
N ILE A 155 -7.07 -6.03 -0.32
CA ILE A 155 -8.10 -7.08 -0.47
C ILE A 155 -9.13 -6.73 -1.55
N MET A 156 -9.40 -5.43 -1.74
CA MET A 156 -10.29 -4.95 -2.81
C MET A 156 -9.78 -5.34 -4.21
N GLY A 157 -8.49 -5.62 -4.34
CA GLY A 157 -7.90 -6.16 -5.56
C GLY A 157 -8.50 -7.51 -5.99
N LEU A 158 -9.12 -8.28 -5.08
CA LEU A 158 -9.83 -9.52 -5.43
C LEU A 158 -11.04 -9.26 -6.34
N MET A 159 -11.59 -8.05 -6.35
CA MET A 159 -12.68 -7.69 -7.26
C MET A 159 -12.29 -7.83 -8.74
N ILE A 160 -10.99 -7.79 -9.07
CA ILE A 160 -10.54 -7.99 -10.45
C ILE A 160 -10.93 -9.37 -11.00
N PHE A 161 -11.03 -10.39 -10.13
CA PHE A 161 -11.47 -11.73 -10.54
C PHE A 161 -12.97 -11.75 -10.91
N LEU A 162 -13.79 -10.96 -10.21
CA LEU A 162 -15.22 -10.81 -10.52
C LEU A 162 -15.38 -10.08 -11.85
N LEU A 163 -14.66 -8.97 -12.05
CA LEU A 163 -14.72 -8.19 -13.28
C LEU A 163 -14.24 -8.96 -14.50
N ARG A 164 -13.23 -9.83 -14.35
CA ARG A 164 -12.70 -10.65 -15.44
C ARG A 164 -13.65 -11.78 -15.86
N ARG A 165 -14.38 -12.36 -14.91
CA ARG A 165 -15.21 -13.56 -15.14
C ARG A 165 -16.48 -13.29 -15.95
N HIS A 166 -16.98 -12.07 -15.90
CA HIS A 166 -18.17 -11.64 -16.61
C HIS A 166 -17.80 -10.76 -17.80
N ASN A 167 -18.34 -11.12 -19.00
CA ASN A 167 -18.42 -10.18 -20.12
C ASN A 167 -19.46 -9.12 -19.77
N LEU A 168 -19.12 -8.26 -18.83
CA LEU A 168 -19.98 -7.17 -18.41
C LEU A 168 -20.17 -6.20 -19.58
N ASN A 169 -21.41 -5.76 -19.80
CA ASN A 169 -21.68 -4.74 -20.80
C ASN A 169 -20.82 -3.49 -20.49
N LYS A 170 -20.28 -2.86 -21.54
CA LYS A 170 -19.47 -1.63 -21.42
C LYS A 170 -20.15 -0.56 -20.55
N PHE A 171 -21.47 -0.47 -20.63
CA PHE A 171 -22.26 0.45 -19.80
C PHE A 171 -22.03 0.22 -18.30
N PHE A 172 -21.85 -1.02 -17.85
CA PHE A 172 -21.57 -1.32 -16.45
C PHE A 172 -20.26 -0.68 -15.98
N TYR A 173 -19.21 -0.74 -16.82
CA TYR A 173 -17.93 -0.12 -16.47
C TYR A 173 -18.01 1.42 -16.37
N TYR A 174 -18.82 2.06 -17.21
CA TYR A 174 -19.06 3.51 -17.14
C TYR A 174 -19.95 3.90 -15.94
N ALA A 175 -20.85 3.03 -15.52
CA ALA A 175 -21.73 3.25 -14.39
C ALA A 175 -21.00 3.13 -13.03
N LEU A 176 -19.95 2.29 -12.92
CA LEU A 176 -19.23 2.06 -11.68
C LEU A 176 -18.70 3.35 -10.98
N PRO A 177 -18.02 4.27 -11.67
CA PRO A 177 -17.58 5.51 -11.06
C PRO A 177 -18.73 6.38 -10.56
N VAL A 178 -19.82 6.44 -11.31
CA VAL A 178 -21.03 7.21 -10.95
C VAL A 178 -21.71 6.60 -9.73
N ILE A 179 -21.87 5.27 -9.71
CA ILE A 179 -22.39 4.54 -8.54
C ILE A 179 -21.50 4.78 -7.33
N GLY A 180 -20.18 4.70 -7.50
CA GLY A 180 -19.21 4.96 -6.43
C GLY A 180 -19.34 6.39 -5.86
N LEU A 181 -19.52 7.40 -6.70
CA LEU A 181 -19.76 8.78 -6.28
C LEU A 181 -21.08 8.94 -5.53
N ILE A 182 -22.15 8.29 -5.99
CA ILE A 182 -23.46 8.32 -5.30
C ILE A 182 -23.33 7.68 -3.92
N ILE A 183 -22.70 6.50 -3.84
CA ILE A 183 -22.47 5.80 -2.58
C ILE A 183 -21.61 6.66 -1.64
N ALA A 184 -20.52 7.23 -2.12
CA ALA A 184 -19.63 8.09 -1.33
C ALA A 184 -20.39 9.33 -0.80
N LYS A 185 -21.25 9.95 -1.60
CA LYS A 185 -22.02 11.11 -1.20
C LYS A 185 -23.14 10.76 -0.20
N THR A 186 -23.80 9.62 -0.37
CA THR A 186 -24.85 9.18 0.57
C THR A 186 -24.26 8.74 1.91
N ILE A 187 -23.17 8.02 1.91
CA ILE A 187 -22.48 7.57 3.13
C ILE A 187 -21.75 8.72 3.79
N GLY A 188 -21.04 9.57 3.04
CA GLY A 188 -20.30 10.70 3.56
C GLY A 188 -21.21 11.84 4.06
N GLY A 189 -22.37 12.03 3.44
CA GLY A 189 -23.33 13.09 3.82
C GLY A 189 -24.14 12.79 5.08
N SER A 190 -24.37 11.51 5.41
CA SER A 190 -25.09 11.10 6.64
C SER A 190 -24.15 10.83 7.84
N GLY A 191 -22.85 11.01 7.64
CA GLY A 191 -21.82 10.64 8.59
C GLY A 191 -21.61 9.13 8.68
N ILE A 192 -20.40 8.74 9.04
CA ILE A 192 -20.03 7.31 9.23
C ILE A 192 -20.86 6.67 10.36
N SER A 193 -21.44 7.50 11.25
CA SER A 193 -22.32 7.06 12.34
C SER A 193 -23.59 6.32 11.88
N SER A 194 -24.10 6.61 10.68
CA SER A 194 -25.25 5.88 10.10
C SER A 194 -24.93 4.44 9.70
N LEU A 195 -23.65 4.08 9.64
CA LEU A 195 -23.18 2.73 9.34
C LEU A 195 -23.06 1.84 10.58
N GLY A 196 -23.41 2.31 11.77
CA GLY A 196 -23.25 1.58 13.04
C GLY A 196 -23.78 0.14 13.00
N ASN A 197 -24.92 -0.09 12.35
CA ASN A 197 -25.50 -1.43 12.21
C ASN A 197 -24.73 -2.32 11.20
N LEU A 198 -24.06 -1.73 10.21
CA LEU A 198 -23.21 -2.47 9.24
C LEU A 198 -21.85 -2.79 9.83
N ILE A 199 -21.35 -1.95 10.73
CA ILE A 199 -20.05 -2.13 11.38
C ILE A 199 -20.04 -3.39 12.25
N SER A 200 -21.18 -3.72 12.90
CA SER A 200 -21.29 -4.89 13.75
C SER A 200 -21.12 -6.23 13.03
N PHE A 201 -21.32 -6.28 11.72
CA PHE A 201 -21.09 -7.48 10.87
C PHE A 201 -19.66 -7.56 10.32
N MET A 202 -18.83 -6.54 10.53
CA MET A 202 -17.46 -6.53 10.02
C MET A 202 -16.51 -7.26 10.99
N PRO A 203 -15.37 -7.78 10.49
CA PRO A 203 -14.32 -8.29 11.36
C PRO A 203 -13.86 -7.23 12.37
N PHE A 204 -13.57 -7.64 13.60
CA PHE A 204 -13.19 -6.78 14.72
C PHE A 204 -12.11 -5.74 14.39
N ILE A 205 -11.12 -6.11 13.57
CA ILE A 205 -10.05 -5.23 13.12
C ILE A 205 -10.58 -4.04 12.30
N LEU A 206 -11.59 -4.28 11.44
CA LEU A 206 -12.22 -3.22 10.66
C LEU A 206 -13.13 -2.35 11.52
N GLN A 207 -13.84 -2.95 12.47
CA GLN A 207 -14.66 -2.22 13.44
C GLN A 207 -13.82 -1.20 14.21
N ASN A 208 -12.68 -1.61 14.75
CA ASN A 208 -11.80 -0.71 15.50
C ASN A 208 -11.27 0.44 14.63
N LYS A 209 -10.84 0.17 13.39
CA LYS A 209 -10.41 1.24 12.49
C LYS A 209 -11.53 2.24 12.21
N ILE A 210 -12.73 1.78 11.93
CA ILE A 210 -13.86 2.67 11.64
C ILE A 210 -14.22 3.49 12.88
N ASN A 211 -14.26 2.89 14.05
CA ASN A 211 -14.54 3.60 15.30
C ASN A 211 -13.50 4.68 15.59
N THR A 212 -12.20 4.39 15.36
CA THR A 212 -11.14 5.40 15.49
C THR A 212 -11.36 6.58 14.53
N TYR A 213 -11.77 6.33 13.27
CA TYR A 213 -12.11 7.41 12.32
C TYR A 213 -13.34 8.20 12.74
N ILE A 214 -14.36 7.55 13.32
CA ILE A 214 -15.56 8.22 13.86
C ILE A 214 -15.16 9.14 15.01
N GLU A 215 -14.33 8.66 15.94
CA GLU A 215 -13.83 9.46 17.06
C GLU A 215 -13.01 10.66 16.61
N LEU A 216 -12.09 10.47 15.65
CA LEU A 216 -11.30 11.55 15.08
C LEU A 216 -12.16 12.61 14.38
N GLN A 217 -13.23 12.18 13.70
CA GLN A 217 -14.17 13.08 13.05
C GLN A 217 -15.02 13.84 14.07
N SER A 218 -15.40 13.21 15.19
CA SER A 218 -16.19 13.84 16.25
C SER A 218 -15.40 14.86 17.07
N GLN A 219 -14.07 14.78 17.07
CA GLN A 219 -13.17 15.68 17.81
C GLN A 219 -12.82 16.97 17.03
N ASP A 220 -13.51 17.26 15.92
CA ASP A 220 -13.28 18.44 15.07
C ASP A 220 -11.82 18.68 14.61
N VAL A 221 -11.00 17.65 14.65
CA VAL A 221 -9.58 17.73 14.23
C VAL A 221 -9.44 18.10 12.74
N PHE A 222 -10.53 18.08 11.99
CA PHE A 222 -10.59 18.48 10.57
C PHE A 222 -11.16 19.87 10.32
N SER A 223 -11.62 20.58 11.35
CA SER A 223 -12.20 21.94 11.20
C SER A 223 -11.13 23.02 10.95
N ASP A 224 -9.87 22.76 11.27
CA ASP A 224 -8.76 23.72 11.16
C ASP A 224 -7.98 23.66 9.82
N ILE A 225 -8.54 23.00 8.80
CA ILE A 225 -7.92 22.91 7.47
C ILE A 225 -8.82 23.60 6.42
N ASN A 226 -9.29 24.81 6.74
CA ASN A 226 -9.85 25.74 5.74
C ASN A 226 -9.12 27.07 5.79
#